data_455862985330e974c1a2702a4158a34c
#
_entry.id   455862985330e974c1a2702a4158a34c
#
_cell.length_a   1.000
_cell.length_b   1.000
_cell.length_c   1.000
_cell.angle_alpha   90.00
_cell.angle_beta   90.00
_cell.angle_gamma   90.00
#
_symmetry.space_group_name_H-M   'P 1'
#
loop_
_entity.id
_entity.type
_entity.pdbx_description
1 polymer ?
#
loop_
_entity_poly.entity_id
_entity_poly.type
_entity_poly.pdbx_seq_one_letter_code
_entity_poly.pdbx_strand_id
1 'polypeptide(L)'
;MRDSFGREIDYMRISITDRCNLRCRYCMPEGVEWLPMEDILTYEEIERICMEAVKLGIRHIKVTGGEPLVRKGCPQLIGRLRAIPGIEAVTITTNGILLERYLEDLKRAGVDGINVSLDTLDRDKYRELTGFDCLEEVLSGIRAAVDAGLKVKVNAVSLDCGAGENGAYGWQALTELARELPVDVRFIEM
;
A
#
# COMPACT_ATOMS: atom_id res chain seq x y z
N MET A 1 -13.46 -20.05 1.27
CA MET A 1 -12.54 -21.22 1.26
C MET A 1 -11.99 -21.39 2.67
N ARG A 2 -11.76 -22.65 3.14
CA ARG A 2 -11.15 -22.88 4.48
C ARG A 2 -9.78 -23.56 4.34
N ASP A 3 -8.81 -23.13 5.14
CA ASP A 3 -7.50 -23.74 5.21
C ASP A 3 -7.49 -24.98 6.11
N SER A 4 -6.32 -25.67 6.22
CA SER A 4 -6.16 -26.84 7.06
C SER A 4 -6.31 -26.58 8.57
N PHE A 5 -6.30 -25.30 8.99
CA PHE A 5 -6.51 -24.87 10.38
C PHE A 5 -7.95 -24.40 10.64
N GLY A 6 -8.86 -24.56 9.67
CA GLY A 6 -10.27 -24.17 9.78
C GLY A 6 -10.54 -22.67 9.60
N ARG A 7 -9.53 -21.86 9.23
CA ARG A 7 -9.68 -20.42 9.01
C ARG A 7 -10.36 -20.18 7.66
N GLU A 8 -11.28 -19.24 7.63
CA GLU A 8 -11.91 -18.81 6.40
C GLU A 8 -10.96 -17.87 5.64
N ILE A 9 -10.69 -18.20 4.37
CA ILE A 9 -9.85 -17.37 3.49
C ILE A 9 -10.77 -16.64 2.53
N ASP A 10 -10.94 -15.35 2.77
CA ASP A 10 -11.80 -14.42 2.02
C ASP A 10 -11.05 -13.23 1.44
N TYR A 11 -9.73 -13.21 1.61
CA TYR A 11 -8.84 -12.10 1.28
C TYR A 11 -7.79 -12.50 0.24
N MET A 12 -7.57 -11.65 -0.76
CA MET A 12 -6.54 -11.81 -1.78
C MET A 12 -5.72 -10.52 -1.95
N ARG A 13 -4.39 -10.68 -2.01
CA ARG A 13 -3.47 -9.60 -2.36
C ARG A 13 -2.98 -9.79 -3.79
N ILE A 14 -2.98 -8.70 -4.56
CA ILE A 14 -2.58 -8.71 -5.97
C ILE A 14 -1.48 -7.67 -6.17
N SER A 15 -0.30 -8.14 -6.59
CA SER A 15 0.78 -7.27 -7.07
C SER A 15 0.52 -6.95 -8.54
N ILE A 16 0.36 -5.67 -8.87
CA ILE A 16 0.03 -5.25 -10.24
C ILE A 16 1.24 -4.76 -11.03
N THR A 17 2.38 -4.56 -10.37
CA THR A 17 3.63 -4.12 -10.99
C THR A 17 4.80 -4.44 -10.06
N ASP A 18 5.96 -4.71 -10.63
CA ASP A 18 7.24 -4.80 -9.94
C ASP A 18 7.90 -3.41 -9.78
N ARG A 19 7.46 -2.41 -10.55
CA ARG A 19 8.07 -1.08 -10.58
C ARG A 19 7.70 -0.24 -9.37
N CYS A 20 8.68 0.51 -8.86
CA CYS A 20 8.50 1.44 -7.76
C CYS A 20 9.28 2.73 -8.04
N ASN A 21 8.80 3.86 -7.51
CA ASN A 21 9.48 5.16 -7.56
C ASN A 21 10.36 5.42 -6.32
N LEU A 22 10.48 4.45 -5.41
CA LEU A 22 11.45 4.43 -4.30
C LEU A 22 12.49 3.31 -4.50
N ARG A 23 13.56 3.36 -3.68
CA ARG A 23 14.63 2.35 -3.61
C ARG A 23 14.92 1.99 -2.16
N CYS A 24 13.89 1.52 -1.46
CA CYS A 24 14.02 1.17 -0.05
C CYS A 24 15.07 0.06 0.14
N ARG A 25 16.04 0.30 1.03
CA ARG A 25 17.21 -0.56 1.26
C ARG A 25 16.85 -2.02 1.59
N TYR A 26 15.75 -2.23 2.30
CA TYR A 26 15.28 -3.57 2.69
C TYR A 26 14.38 -4.24 1.65
N CYS A 27 13.86 -3.48 0.66
CA CYS A 27 12.86 -3.98 -0.29
C CYS A 27 13.41 -4.10 -1.72
N MET A 28 14.18 -3.12 -2.16
CA MET A 28 14.70 -3.03 -3.53
C MET A 28 16.22 -2.83 -3.51
N PRO A 29 17.00 -3.89 -3.24
CA PRO A 29 18.46 -3.81 -3.31
C PRO A 29 18.92 -3.49 -4.74
N GLU A 30 20.15 -3.00 -4.86
CA GLU A 30 20.75 -2.73 -6.16
C GLU A 30 20.77 -3.99 -7.04
N GLY A 31 20.51 -3.82 -8.34
CA GLY A 31 20.57 -4.93 -9.30
C GLY A 31 19.27 -5.71 -9.49
N VAL A 32 18.11 -5.24 -8.97
CA VAL A 32 16.83 -5.87 -9.26
C VAL A 32 16.53 -5.76 -10.76
N GLU A 33 16.41 -6.91 -11.41
CA GLU A 33 15.94 -6.99 -12.79
C GLU A 33 14.41 -6.82 -12.85
N TRP A 34 13.97 -5.94 -13.74
CA TRP A 34 12.54 -5.70 -13.96
C TRP A 34 11.97 -6.77 -14.91
N LEU A 35 10.77 -7.23 -14.61
CA LEU A 35 10.04 -8.09 -15.52
C LEU A 35 9.71 -7.32 -16.81
N PRO A 36 9.81 -7.97 -17.99
CA PRO A 36 9.25 -7.44 -19.21
C PRO A 36 7.76 -7.14 -19.05
N MET A 37 7.27 -6.08 -19.68
CA MET A 37 5.85 -5.70 -19.56
C MET A 37 4.89 -6.78 -20.09
N GLU A 38 5.35 -7.63 -21.00
CA GLU A 38 4.61 -8.77 -21.55
C GLU A 38 4.41 -9.90 -20.55
N ASP A 39 5.28 -9.99 -19.51
CA ASP A 39 5.17 -10.98 -18.45
C ASP A 39 4.32 -10.50 -17.26
N ILE A 40 3.90 -9.22 -17.27
CA ILE A 40 3.03 -8.65 -16.25
C ILE A 40 1.57 -8.77 -16.71
N LEU A 41 0.73 -9.37 -15.85
CA LEU A 41 -0.70 -9.52 -16.13
C LEU A 41 -1.34 -8.18 -16.55
N THR A 42 -2.15 -8.24 -17.59
CA THR A 42 -3.03 -7.12 -17.98
C THR A 42 -4.12 -6.88 -16.94
N TYR A 43 -4.75 -5.72 -16.95
CA TYR A 43 -5.86 -5.43 -16.04
C TYR A 43 -7.08 -6.33 -16.31
N GLU A 44 -7.28 -6.73 -17.56
CA GLU A 44 -8.32 -7.66 -17.99
C GLU A 44 -8.10 -9.08 -17.44
N GLU A 45 -6.85 -9.52 -17.41
CA GLU A 45 -6.50 -10.83 -16.82
C GLU A 45 -6.66 -10.80 -15.28
N ILE A 46 -6.21 -9.72 -14.63
CA ILE A 46 -6.39 -9.51 -13.19
C ILE A 46 -7.87 -9.54 -12.83
N GLU A 47 -8.71 -8.83 -13.57
CA GLU A 47 -10.17 -8.81 -13.35
C GLU A 47 -10.77 -10.22 -13.48
N ARG A 48 -10.39 -10.98 -14.54
CA ARG A 48 -10.85 -12.36 -14.70
C ARG A 48 -10.43 -13.26 -13.55
N ILE A 49 -9.19 -13.14 -13.08
CA ILE A 49 -8.71 -13.87 -11.90
C ILE A 49 -9.56 -13.53 -10.67
N CYS A 50 -9.88 -12.26 -10.45
CA CYS A 50 -10.70 -11.83 -9.32
C CYS A 50 -12.14 -12.36 -9.42
N MET A 51 -12.73 -12.40 -10.62
CA MET A 51 -14.06 -12.99 -10.82
C MET A 51 -14.08 -14.48 -10.48
N GLU A 52 -13.04 -15.24 -10.82
CA GLU A 52 -12.93 -16.65 -10.43
C GLU A 52 -12.66 -16.79 -8.91
N ALA A 53 -11.85 -15.91 -8.33
CA ALA A 53 -11.57 -15.91 -6.90
C ALA A 53 -12.82 -15.68 -6.04
N VAL A 54 -13.77 -14.86 -6.51
CA VAL A 54 -15.08 -14.67 -5.83
C VAL A 54 -15.86 -15.98 -5.73
N LYS A 55 -15.82 -16.84 -6.75
CA LYS A 55 -16.46 -18.16 -6.72
C LYS A 55 -15.88 -19.08 -5.66
N LEU A 56 -14.61 -18.86 -5.30
CA LEU A 56 -13.88 -19.57 -4.23
C LEU A 56 -14.10 -18.96 -2.84
N GLY A 57 -14.82 -17.84 -2.74
CA GLY A 57 -15.17 -17.19 -1.48
C GLY A 57 -14.34 -15.96 -1.15
N ILE A 58 -13.49 -15.46 -2.07
CA ILE A 58 -12.78 -14.19 -1.86
C ILE A 58 -13.78 -13.03 -1.91
N ARG A 59 -13.67 -12.12 -0.93
CA ARG A 59 -14.52 -10.94 -0.76
C ARG A 59 -13.73 -9.65 -0.68
N HIS A 60 -12.48 -9.74 -0.24
CA HIS A 60 -11.61 -8.60 0.03
C HIS A 60 -10.38 -8.65 -0.88
N ILE A 61 -10.13 -7.58 -1.61
CA ILE A 61 -8.95 -7.47 -2.48
C ILE A 61 -8.04 -6.36 -1.97
N LYS A 62 -6.75 -6.62 -1.96
CA LYS A 62 -5.72 -5.60 -1.74
C LYS A 62 -4.85 -5.47 -2.98
N VAL A 63 -4.87 -4.28 -3.58
CA VAL A 63 -3.99 -3.91 -4.68
C VAL A 63 -2.66 -3.44 -4.10
N THR A 64 -1.58 -4.00 -4.61
CA THR A 64 -0.20 -3.68 -4.24
C THR A 64 0.73 -3.86 -5.45
N GLY A 65 2.04 -3.86 -5.23
CA GLY A 65 3.05 -4.06 -6.28
C GLY A 65 4.41 -3.72 -5.73
N GLY A 66 5.28 -3.20 -6.57
CA GLY A 66 6.29 -2.26 -6.16
C GLY A 66 5.56 -1.02 -5.61
N GLU A 67 5.22 -0.06 -6.49
CA GLU A 67 4.27 1.01 -6.17
C GLU A 67 3.10 0.97 -7.16
N PRO A 68 1.88 0.63 -6.72
CA PRO A 68 0.75 0.44 -7.65
C PRO A 68 0.36 1.72 -8.39
N LEU A 69 0.52 2.89 -7.78
CA LEU A 69 0.17 4.18 -8.40
C LEU A 69 1.12 4.62 -9.52
N VAL A 70 2.29 3.97 -9.69
CA VAL A 70 3.13 4.22 -10.88
C VAL A 70 2.61 3.51 -12.12
N ARG A 71 1.81 2.45 -11.96
CA ARG A 71 1.17 1.79 -13.10
C ARG A 71 -0.04 2.58 -13.54
N LYS A 72 0.05 3.14 -14.77
CA LYS A 72 -1.03 3.96 -15.36
C LYS A 72 -2.35 3.16 -15.35
N GLY A 73 -3.43 3.81 -14.91
CA GLY A 73 -4.76 3.18 -14.87
C GLY A 73 -5.04 2.38 -13.57
N CYS A 74 -4.17 2.45 -12.55
CA CYS A 74 -4.42 1.79 -11.26
C CYS A 74 -5.77 2.15 -10.63
N PRO A 75 -6.20 3.43 -10.53
CA PRO A 75 -7.53 3.75 -10.01
C PRO A 75 -8.67 3.13 -10.83
N GLN A 76 -8.53 3.07 -12.16
CA GLN A 76 -9.52 2.44 -13.03
C GLN A 76 -9.64 0.94 -12.76
N LEU A 77 -8.51 0.26 -12.55
CA LEU A 77 -8.53 -1.15 -12.12
C LEU A 77 -9.28 -1.31 -10.78
N ILE A 78 -8.99 -0.47 -9.78
CA ILE A 78 -9.69 -0.51 -8.48
C ILE A 78 -11.21 -0.41 -8.69
N GLY A 79 -11.67 0.51 -9.53
CA GLY A 79 -13.09 0.66 -9.86
C GLY A 79 -13.68 -0.59 -10.53
N ARG A 80 -12.97 -1.22 -11.45
CA ARG A 80 -13.38 -2.48 -12.08
C ARG A 80 -13.48 -3.61 -11.07
N LEU A 81 -12.49 -3.76 -10.19
CA LEU A 81 -12.49 -4.77 -9.13
C LEU A 81 -13.63 -4.54 -8.14
N ARG A 82 -13.88 -3.28 -7.76
CA ARG A 82 -14.96 -2.93 -6.83
C ARG A 82 -16.36 -3.22 -7.40
N ALA A 83 -16.49 -3.18 -8.73
CA ALA A 83 -17.72 -3.48 -9.43
C ALA A 83 -18.02 -4.99 -9.60
N ILE A 84 -17.08 -5.89 -9.28
CA ILE A 84 -17.27 -7.34 -9.38
C ILE A 84 -18.31 -7.77 -8.31
N PRO A 85 -19.45 -8.40 -8.70
CA PRO A 85 -20.42 -8.88 -7.74
C PRO A 85 -19.79 -9.89 -6.76
N GLY A 86 -19.95 -9.63 -5.46
CA GLY A 86 -19.38 -10.45 -4.39
C GLY A 86 -18.08 -9.91 -3.80
N ILE A 87 -17.46 -8.89 -4.39
CA ILE A 87 -16.37 -8.13 -3.74
C ILE A 87 -16.98 -7.10 -2.79
N GLU A 88 -16.60 -7.20 -1.53
CA GLU A 88 -17.08 -6.33 -0.43
C GLU A 88 -16.14 -5.14 -0.19
N ALA A 89 -14.83 -5.33 -0.38
CA ALA A 89 -13.87 -4.26 -0.22
C ALA A 89 -12.65 -4.40 -1.14
N VAL A 90 -12.19 -3.23 -1.66
CA VAL A 90 -10.93 -3.10 -2.38
C VAL A 90 -10.07 -2.05 -1.70
N THR A 91 -8.90 -2.44 -1.23
CA THR A 91 -7.92 -1.56 -0.58
C THR A 91 -6.64 -1.46 -1.41
N ILE A 92 -5.85 -0.41 -1.17
CA ILE A 92 -4.55 -0.23 -1.82
C ILE A 92 -3.45 -0.12 -0.76
N THR A 93 -2.25 -0.67 -1.06
CA THR A 93 -1.02 -0.36 -0.32
C THR A 93 -0.11 0.44 -1.22
N THR A 94 0.32 1.60 -0.77
CA THR A 94 1.13 2.57 -1.51
C THR A 94 2.23 3.16 -0.62
N ASN A 95 3.30 3.65 -1.21
CA ASN A 95 4.30 4.45 -0.49
C ASN A 95 3.85 5.90 -0.22
N GLY A 96 2.70 6.31 -0.76
CA GLY A 96 2.06 7.60 -0.47
C GLY A 96 2.50 8.78 -1.33
N ILE A 97 3.64 8.72 -2.04
CA ILE A 97 4.18 9.87 -2.82
C ILE A 97 3.18 10.38 -3.86
N LEU A 98 2.48 9.48 -4.53
CA LEU A 98 1.51 9.82 -5.58
C LEU A 98 0.06 9.90 -5.05
N LEU A 99 -0.15 9.71 -3.75
CA LEU A 99 -1.47 9.57 -3.18
C LEU A 99 -2.34 10.80 -3.39
N GLU A 100 -1.83 11.99 -3.08
CA GLU A 100 -2.56 13.25 -3.26
C GLU A 100 -2.98 13.46 -4.72
N ARG A 101 -2.07 13.17 -5.66
CA ARG A 101 -2.33 13.30 -7.10
C ARG A 101 -3.49 12.42 -7.59
N TYR A 102 -3.61 11.20 -7.05
CA TYR A 102 -4.61 10.21 -7.47
C TYR A 102 -5.83 10.15 -6.55
N LEU A 103 -5.90 11.01 -5.52
CA LEU A 103 -6.91 10.94 -4.47
C LEU A 103 -8.34 10.96 -5.01
N GLU A 104 -8.66 11.91 -5.88
CA GLU A 104 -10.00 12.04 -6.46
C GLU A 104 -10.36 10.85 -7.36
N ASP A 105 -9.38 10.30 -8.09
CA ASP A 105 -9.61 9.12 -8.92
C ASP A 105 -9.83 7.87 -8.06
N LEU A 106 -9.09 7.71 -6.96
CA LEU A 106 -9.27 6.62 -5.99
C LEU A 106 -10.64 6.70 -5.29
N LYS A 107 -11.08 7.89 -4.90
CA LYS A 107 -12.42 8.11 -4.34
C LYS A 107 -13.51 7.74 -5.34
N ARG A 108 -13.39 8.21 -6.57
CA ARG A 108 -14.34 7.90 -7.66
C ARG A 108 -14.37 6.40 -7.98
N ALA A 109 -13.22 5.73 -7.89
CA ALA A 109 -13.11 4.28 -8.04
C ALA A 109 -13.74 3.48 -6.88
N GLY A 110 -14.06 4.13 -5.76
CA GLY A 110 -14.67 3.49 -4.60
C GLY A 110 -13.68 2.66 -3.78
N VAL A 111 -12.43 3.15 -3.61
CA VAL A 111 -11.46 2.51 -2.71
C VAL A 111 -11.97 2.53 -1.28
N ASP A 112 -11.95 1.38 -0.58
CA ASP A 112 -12.49 1.24 0.77
C ASP A 112 -11.48 1.59 1.86
N GLY A 113 -10.20 1.66 1.52
CA GLY A 113 -9.14 2.05 2.46
C GLY A 113 -7.76 2.08 1.81
N ILE A 114 -6.88 2.89 2.41
CA ILE A 114 -5.52 3.12 1.95
C ILE A 114 -4.55 2.70 3.04
N ASN A 115 -3.57 1.85 2.70
CA ASN A 115 -2.46 1.54 3.57
C ASN A 115 -1.22 2.27 3.02
N VAL A 116 -0.67 3.19 3.80
CA VAL A 116 0.54 3.92 3.44
C VAL A 116 1.74 3.29 4.14
N SER A 117 2.78 2.96 3.39
CA SER A 117 4.04 2.47 3.95
C SER A 117 4.90 3.66 4.33
N LEU A 118 5.14 3.86 5.65
CA LEU A 118 5.93 4.97 6.17
C LEU A 118 6.62 4.55 7.48
N ASP A 119 7.94 4.39 7.42
CA ASP A 119 8.72 3.80 8.51
C ASP A 119 9.22 4.84 9.51
N THR A 120 9.30 6.12 9.12
CA THR A 120 9.79 7.20 9.97
C THR A 120 9.23 8.55 9.55
N LEU A 121 9.12 9.49 10.52
CA LEU A 121 8.84 10.92 10.28
C LEU A 121 10.10 11.79 10.29
N ASP A 122 11.27 11.19 10.50
CA ASP A 122 12.56 11.86 10.39
C ASP A 122 12.98 11.93 8.91
N ARG A 123 13.14 13.14 8.36
CA ARG A 123 13.43 13.38 6.94
C ARG A 123 14.74 12.76 6.48
N ASP A 124 15.80 12.85 7.30
CA ASP A 124 17.10 12.32 6.94
C ASP A 124 17.07 10.79 6.94
N LYS A 125 16.45 10.18 7.94
CA LYS A 125 16.23 8.73 8.00
C LYS A 125 15.34 8.25 6.87
N TYR A 126 14.26 8.97 6.55
CA TYR A 126 13.39 8.65 5.43
C TYR A 126 14.19 8.60 4.12
N ARG A 127 15.01 9.64 3.86
CA ARG A 127 15.86 9.70 2.67
C ARG A 127 16.89 8.57 2.66
N GLU A 128 17.50 8.27 3.81
CA GLU A 128 18.45 7.16 3.93
C GLU A 128 17.79 5.79 3.61
N LEU A 129 16.59 5.56 4.13
CA LEU A 129 15.87 4.31 3.95
C LEU A 129 15.33 4.12 2.54
N THR A 130 14.77 5.18 1.95
CA THR A 130 14.00 5.11 0.71
C THR A 130 14.80 5.50 -0.52
N GLY A 131 15.97 6.17 -0.34
CA GLY A 131 16.79 6.70 -1.40
C GLY A 131 16.31 8.06 -1.95
N PHE A 132 15.18 8.59 -1.45
CA PHE A 132 14.56 9.83 -1.97
C PHE A 132 14.05 10.72 -0.84
N ASP A 133 14.04 12.02 -1.08
CA ASP A 133 13.57 13.05 -0.14
C ASP A 133 12.13 13.47 -0.49
N CYS A 134 11.16 12.60 -0.18
CA CYS A 134 9.74 12.78 -0.52
C CYS A 134 8.82 12.60 0.71
N LEU A 135 9.33 12.85 1.93
CA LEU A 135 8.53 12.67 3.15
C LEU A 135 7.32 13.61 3.19
N GLU A 136 7.50 14.86 2.78
CA GLU A 136 6.44 15.87 2.80
C GLU A 136 5.27 15.52 1.85
N GLU A 137 5.58 14.96 0.68
CA GLU A 137 4.57 14.49 -0.28
C GLU A 137 3.76 13.33 0.32
N VAL A 138 4.42 12.43 1.05
CA VAL A 138 3.73 11.31 1.73
C VAL A 138 2.80 11.85 2.83
N LEU A 139 3.27 12.77 3.67
CA LEU A 139 2.49 13.37 4.74
C LEU A 139 1.32 14.20 4.20
N SER A 140 1.54 14.95 3.12
CA SER A 140 0.47 15.68 2.40
C SER A 140 -0.59 14.72 1.89
N GLY A 141 -0.18 13.63 1.25
CA GLY A 141 -1.09 12.59 0.76
C GLY A 141 -1.91 11.92 1.86
N ILE A 142 -1.29 11.64 3.04
CA ILE A 142 -2.00 11.09 4.20
C ILE A 142 -3.06 12.08 4.70
N ARG A 143 -2.69 13.35 4.91
CA ARG A 143 -3.62 14.40 5.37
C ARG A 143 -4.78 14.57 4.38
N ALA A 144 -4.47 14.71 3.10
CA ALA A 144 -5.49 14.85 2.06
C ALA A 144 -6.46 13.65 2.02
N ALA A 145 -5.96 12.42 2.19
CA ALA A 145 -6.81 11.23 2.22
C ALA A 145 -7.72 11.18 3.45
N VAL A 146 -7.21 11.60 4.61
CA VAL A 146 -7.99 11.72 5.85
C VAL A 146 -9.07 12.80 5.70
N ASP A 147 -8.71 13.98 5.21
CA ASP A 147 -9.64 15.11 4.98
C ASP A 147 -10.75 14.75 3.95
N ALA A 148 -10.40 13.88 3.01
CA ALA A 148 -11.35 13.32 2.06
C ALA A 148 -12.27 12.23 2.62
N GLY A 149 -12.14 11.88 3.91
CA GLY A 149 -12.95 10.89 4.62
C GLY A 149 -12.57 9.43 4.33
N LEU A 150 -11.40 9.18 3.75
CA LEU A 150 -10.92 7.83 3.48
C LEU A 150 -10.31 7.19 4.74
N LYS A 151 -10.47 5.88 4.88
CA LYS A 151 -9.79 5.11 5.95
C LYS A 151 -8.31 4.97 5.61
N VAL A 152 -7.44 5.56 6.42
CA VAL A 152 -5.99 5.50 6.23
C VAL A 152 -5.36 4.65 7.33
N LYS A 153 -4.45 3.75 6.94
CA LYS A 153 -3.57 3.00 7.82
C LYS A 153 -2.13 3.26 7.44
N VAL A 154 -1.29 3.52 8.41
CA VAL A 154 0.16 3.66 8.23
C VAL A 154 0.81 2.36 8.68
N ASN A 155 1.53 1.71 7.80
CA ASN A 155 2.34 0.53 8.10
C ASN A 155 3.80 0.96 8.20
N ALA A 156 4.43 0.71 9.34
CA ALA A 156 5.83 1.00 9.60
C ALA A 156 6.59 -0.30 9.86
N VAL A 157 7.63 -0.54 9.08
CA VAL A 157 8.52 -1.67 9.30
C VAL A 157 9.47 -1.32 10.45
N SER A 158 9.52 -2.23 11.45
CA SER A 158 10.43 -2.11 12.58
C SER A 158 11.79 -2.65 12.17
N LEU A 159 12.66 -1.75 11.72
CA LEU A 159 14.04 -2.09 11.39
C LEU A 159 14.91 -1.94 12.65
N ASP A 160 15.59 -3.01 13.06
CA ASP A 160 16.62 -2.93 14.11
C ASP A 160 17.90 -2.34 13.50
N CYS A 161 18.09 -1.05 13.67
CA CYS A 161 19.24 -0.33 13.15
C CYS A 161 20.26 0.05 14.24
N GLY A 162 20.42 -0.82 15.21
CA GLY A 162 21.44 -0.63 16.26
C GLY A 162 21.01 0.37 17.33
N ALA A 163 21.31 0.07 18.57
CA ALA A 163 20.91 0.78 19.77
C ALA A 163 21.31 2.28 19.78
N GLY A 164 20.39 3.13 19.38
CA GLY A 164 20.34 4.52 19.81
C GLY A 164 19.24 4.65 20.84
N GLU A 165 19.38 5.52 21.84
CA GLU A 165 18.52 5.70 23.01
C GLU A 165 17.01 5.94 22.73
N ASN A 166 16.58 6.01 21.47
CA ASN A 166 15.20 6.27 21.05
C ASN A 166 14.57 5.16 20.20
N GLY A 167 15.01 3.91 20.34
CA GLY A 167 14.43 2.73 19.65
C GLY A 167 14.15 2.96 18.16
N ALA A 168 14.53 2.02 17.33
CA ALA A 168 14.36 1.99 15.88
C ALA A 168 13.43 3.06 15.27
N TYR A 169 13.99 4.00 14.52
CA TYR A 169 13.33 4.95 13.59
C TYR A 169 12.16 5.82 14.10
N GLY A 170 12.04 6.03 15.42
CA GLY A 170 11.10 7.05 15.91
C GLY A 170 9.64 6.61 16.00
N TRP A 171 9.36 5.40 16.51
CA TRP A 171 7.99 4.92 16.77
C TRP A 171 7.13 5.92 17.53
N GLN A 172 7.75 6.70 18.45
CA GLN A 172 7.05 7.72 19.19
C GLN A 172 6.43 8.78 18.27
N ALA A 173 7.19 9.26 17.27
CA ALA A 173 6.67 10.22 16.30
C ALA A 173 5.51 9.65 15.46
N LEU A 174 5.60 8.38 15.05
CA LEU A 174 4.51 7.72 14.34
C LEU A 174 3.28 7.50 15.23
N THR A 175 3.47 7.25 16.52
CA THR A 175 2.33 7.18 17.47
C THR A 175 1.69 8.54 17.71
N GLU A 176 2.47 9.63 17.71
CA GLU A 176 1.90 10.99 17.76
C GLU A 176 1.08 11.30 16.49
N LEU A 177 1.52 10.84 15.32
CA LEU A 177 0.72 10.98 14.09
C LEU A 177 -0.70 10.39 14.26
N ALA A 178 -0.84 9.25 14.95
CA ALA A 178 -2.13 8.64 15.24
C ALA A 178 -2.95 9.39 16.30
N ARG A 179 -2.34 10.31 17.06
CA ARG A 179 -3.06 11.22 17.96
C ARG A 179 -3.53 12.48 17.25
N GLU A 180 -2.76 12.94 16.26
CA GLU A 180 -3.06 14.15 15.48
C GLU A 180 -4.07 13.89 14.36
N LEU A 181 -4.02 12.70 13.74
CA LEU A 181 -4.85 12.32 12.62
C LEU A 181 -5.62 11.03 12.92
N PRO A 182 -6.85 10.85 12.41
CA PRO A 182 -7.62 9.62 12.56
C PRO A 182 -7.07 8.50 11.65
N VAL A 183 -5.85 8.05 11.94
CA VAL A 183 -5.15 6.98 11.22
C VAL A 183 -4.80 5.83 12.17
N ASP A 184 -4.84 4.60 11.68
CA ASP A 184 -4.28 3.44 12.38
C ASP A 184 -2.80 3.31 12.05
N VAL A 185 -1.92 3.31 13.04
CA VAL A 185 -0.49 2.98 12.84
C VAL A 185 -0.24 1.52 13.21
N ARG A 186 0.46 0.79 12.36
CA ARG A 186 0.83 -0.62 12.55
C ARG A 186 2.33 -0.79 12.41
N PHE A 187 2.95 -1.35 13.43
CA PHE A 187 4.35 -1.75 13.38
C PHE A 187 4.46 -3.20 12.91
N ILE A 188 5.37 -3.45 11.98
CA ILE A 188 5.63 -4.75 11.36
C ILE A 188 7.07 -5.14 11.69
N GLU A 189 7.24 -6.22 12.41
CA GLU A 189 8.56 -6.80 12.66
C GLU A 189 9.10 -7.48 11.40
N MET A 190 10.43 -7.32 11.15
CA MET A 190 11.16 -8.01 10.10
C MET A 190 12.20 -8.95 10.70
#